data_7378775ae3ab7967cc48d98508cf4d8d
#
_entry.id   7378775ae3ab7967cc48d98508cf4d8d
#
_cell.length_a   1.000
_cell.length_b   1.000
_cell.length_c   1.000
_cell.angle_alpha   90.00
_cell.angle_beta   90.00
_cell.angle_gamma   90.00
#
_symmetry.space_group_name_H-M   'P 1'
#
loop_
_entity.id
_entity.type
_entity.pdbx_description
1 polymer ?
#
loop_
_entity_poly.entity_id
_entity_poly.type
_entity_poly.pdbx_seq_one_letter_code
_entity_poly.pdbx_strand_id
1 'polypeptide(L)'
;MNEQRRALLRDEDGDGRLWAAFSVMGMLTVMFAVLIIYSEAPNVGPQEGKLAPNLIAPSHAPGAADWGDQFVLYDELNRDWVEGEAGSWYVIQFIDTDCGHCWTEAEDMSIMHDQIGSYVKFITVGISLGIPGWSTSPDEIIAFQERSDYDGCNGGKNCNTRPGEAHSWTYLNDIDGSEKSEWEVSSTPFAIILQPNGVVAWNMGQHEPQEGGLPTAMNNLFGGGN
;
A
#
# COMPACT_ATOMS: atom_id res chain seq x y z
N MET A 1 -12.59 5.41 79.23
CA MET A 1 -13.31 4.50 78.32
C MET A 1 -13.57 5.12 76.94
N ASN A 2 -13.08 6.31 76.60
CA ASN A 2 -13.40 7.00 75.34
C ASN A 2 -12.22 7.07 74.33
N GLU A 3 -10.99 6.86 74.76
CA GLU A 3 -9.83 6.95 73.82
C GLU A 3 -9.60 5.65 73.04
N GLN A 4 -9.80 4.51 73.64
CA GLN A 4 -9.64 3.19 72.96
C GLN A 4 -10.70 2.96 71.86
N ARG A 5 -11.92 3.48 72.03
CA ARG A 5 -12.95 3.39 70.97
C ARG A 5 -12.66 4.30 69.76
N ARG A 6 -11.99 5.43 69.95
CA ARG A 6 -11.61 6.31 68.84
C ARG A 6 -10.40 5.80 68.05
N ALA A 7 -9.53 5.03 68.66
CA ALA A 7 -8.42 4.39 67.95
C ALA A 7 -8.88 3.25 67.04
N LEU A 8 -9.86 2.42 67.50
CA LEU A 8 -10.43 1.35 66.73
C LEU A 8 -11.23 1.82 65.50
N LEU A 9 -11.96 2.94 65.59
CA LEU A 9 -12.72 3.50 64.48
C LEU A 9 -11.83 4.18 63.42
N ARG A 10 -10.58 4.54 63.79
CA ARG A 10 -9.62 5.16 62.86
C ARG A 10 -8.85 4.12 62.02
N ASP A 11 -8.79 2.90 62.46
CA ASP A 11 -8.09 1.80 61.73
C ASP A 11 -8.99 1.19 60.68
N GLU A 12 -10.31 1.12 60.93
CA GLU A 12 -11.26 0.56 59.93
C GLU A 12 -11.45 1.46 58.70
N ASP A 13 -11.31 2.80 58.81
CA ASP A 13 -11.40 3.73 57.68
C ASP A 13 -10.16 3.66 56.78
N GLY A 14 -9.00 3.25 57.32
CA GLY A 14 -7.76 3.03 56.55
C GLY A 14 -7.82 1.82 55.62
N ASP A 15 -8.33 0.71 56.11
CA ASP A 15 -8.44 -0.54 55.37
C ASP A 15 -9.44 -0.42 54.23
N GLY A 16 -10.59 0.24 54.44
CA GLY A 16 -11.59 0.47 53.40
C GLY A 16 -11.07 1.27 52.20
N ARG A 17 -10.21 2.28 52.46
CA ARG A 17 -9.58 3.07 51.35
C ARG A 17 -8.53 2.29 50.60
N LEU A 18 -7.77 1.44 51.29
CA LEU A 18 -6.81 0.54 50.64
C LEU A 18 -7.50 -0.50 49.76
N TRP A 19 -8.57 -1.13 50.28
CA TRP A 19 -9.38 -2.09 49.49
C TRP A 19 -10.04 -1.45 48.27
N ALA A 20 -10.55 -0.21 48.41
CA ALA A 20 -11.10 0.54 47.28
C ALA A 20 -10.02 0.85 46.22
N ALA A 21 -8.81 1.25 46.66
CA ALA A 21 -7.71 1.50 45.74
C ALA A 21 -7.24 0.26 45.00
N PHE A 22 -7.16 -0.89 45.67
CA PHE A 22 -6.83 -2.18 45.04
C PHE A 22 -7.90 -2.64 44.09
N SER A 23 -9.19 -2.42 44.38
CA SER A 23 -10.30 -2.76 43.51
C SER A 23 -10.28 -1.92 42.21
N VAL A 24 -10.04 -0.62 42.32
CA VAL A 24 -9.92 0.28 41.15
C VAL A 24 -8.70 -0.09 40.31
N MET A 25 -7.55 -0.37 40.94
CA MET A 25 -6.34 -0.78 40.23
C MET A 25 -6.54 -2.14 39.53
N GLY A 26 -7.23 -3.09 40.17
CA GLY A 26 -7.59 -4.38 39.58
C GLY A 26 -8.53 -4.23 38.38
N MET A 27 -9.56 -3.36 38.46
CA MET A 27 -10.42 -3.04 37.32
C MET A 27 -9.66 -2.40 36.17
N LEU A 28 -8.77 -1.45 36.45
CA LEU A 28 -7.96 -0.79 35.41
C LEU A 28 -7.00 -1.79 34.72
N THR A 29 -6.37 -2.69 35.47
CA THR A 29 -5.51 -3.73 34.89
C THR A 29 -6.28 -4.71 34.04
N VAL A 30 -7.48 -5.14 34.45
CA VAL A 30 -8.34 -6.02 33.65
C VAL A 30 -8.81 -5.29 32.41
N MET A 31 -9.25 -4.03 32.51
CA MET A 31 -9.66 -3.23 31.36
C MET A 31 -8.53 -3.01 30.36
N PHE A 32 -7.31 -2.75 30.86
CA PHE A 32 -6.11 -2.59 30.02
C PHE A 32 -5.72 -3.93 29.34
N ALA A 33 -5.81 -5.05 30.06
CA ALA A 33 -5.56 -6.37 29.49
C ALA A 33 -6.60 -6.73 28.42
N VAL A 34 -7.86 -6.41 28.63
CA VAL A 34 -8.94 -6.59 27.64
C VAL A 34 -8.66 -5.72 26.41
N LEU A 35 -8.30 -4.46 26.58
CA LEU A 35 -7.96 -3.59 25.45
C LEU A 35 -6.76 -4.11 24.64
N ILE A 36 -5.74 -4.67 25.30
CA ILE A 36 -4.58 -5.26 24.60
C ILE A 36 -4.98 -6.55 23.86
N ILE A 37 -5.82 -7.39 24.44
CA ILE A 37 -6.26 -8.66 23.83
C ILE A 37 -7.19 -8.40 22.63
N TYR A 38 -7.99 -7.32 22.66
CA TYR A 38 -8.89 -6.97 21.57
C TYR A 38 -8.30 -5.97 20.58
N SER A 39 -7.13 -5.38 20.83
CA SER A 39 -6.37 -4.67 19.82
C SER A 39 -5.58 -5.67 18.99
N GLU A 40 -6.22 -6.41 18.10
CA GLU A 40 -5.48 -7.13 17.08
C GLU A 40 -4.69 -6.11 16.27
N ALA A 41 -3.37 -6.27 16.24
CA ALA A 41 -2.54 -5.52 15.31
C ALA A 41 -3.06 -5.79 13.88
N PRO A 42 -3.20 -4.76 13.03
CA PRO A 42 -3.68 -4.99 11.67
C PRO A 42 -2.82 -6.05 11.01
N ASN A 43 -3.48 -7.06 10.44
CA ASN A 43 -2.80 -8.12 9.70
C ASN A 43 -2.30 -7.51 8.38
N VAL A 44 -1.01 -7.10 8.38
CA VAL A 44 -0.37 -6.43 7.24
C VAL A 44 0.23 -7.48 6.31
N GLY A 45 0.06 -7.27 5.01
CA GLY A 45 0.65 -8.11 3.98
C GLY A 45 0.02 -7.83 2.61
N PRO A 46 0.66 -8.29 1.52
CA PRO A 46 0.14 -8.04 0.18
C PRO A 46 -1.04 -8.96 -0.21
N GLN A 47 -1.45 -9.88 0.66
CA GLN A 47 -2.54 -10.82 0.36
C GLN A 47 -3.91 -10.15 0.50
N GLU A 48 -4.88 -10.63 -0.31
CA GLU A 48 -6.26 -10.15 -0.30
C GLU A 48 -6.90 -10.21 1.09
N GLY A 49 -7.64 -9.16 1.42
CA GLY A 49 -8.29 -8.99 2.73
C GLY A 49 -7.37 -8.46 3.84
N LYS A 50 -6.06 -8.33 3.60
CA LYS A 50 -5.13 -7.73 4.55
C LYS A 50 -4.96 -6.24 4.27
N LEU A 51 -4.49 -5.51 5.27
CA LEU A 51 -3.95 -4.17 5.08
C LEU A 51 -2.64 -4.30 4.29
N ALA A 52 -2.55 -3.61 3.15
CA ALA A 52 -1.33 -3.60 2.35
C ALA A 52 -0.12 -3.11 3.14
N PRO A 53 1.11 -3.57 2.86
CA PRO A 53 2.32 -2.97 3.39
C PRO A 53 2.37 -1.47 3.07
N ASN A 54 3.03 -0.68 3.89
CA ASN A 54 3.25 0.72 3.54
C ASN A 54 4.25 0.79 2.38
N LEU A 55 3.96 1.62 1.38
CA LEU A 55 4.83 1.82 0.22
C LEU A 55 5.54 3.16 0.41
N ILE A 56 6.87 3.13 0.56
CA ILE A 56 7.68 4.32 0.85
C ILE A 56 8.86 4.39 -0.13
N ALA A 57 8.77 5.25 -1.13
CA ALA A 57 9.84 5.39 -2.12
C ALA A 57 9.90 6.81 -2.70
N PRO A 58 11.04 7.26 -3.24
CA PRO A 58 11.12 8.50 -3.99
C PRO A 58 10.11 8.51 -5.13
N SER A 59 9.39 9.63 -5.30
CA SER A 59 8.33 9.76 -6.29
C SER A 59 8.74 10.64 -7.47
N HIS A 60 8.21 10.32 -8.65
CA HIS A 60 8.30 11.16 -9.83
C HIS A 60 6.88 11.51 -10.32
N ALA A 61 6.55 12.79 -10.26
CA ALA A 61 5.31 13.30 -10.83
C ALA A 61 5.47 13.48 -12.34
N PRO A 62 4.41 13.27 -13.15
CA PRO A 62 4.48 13.46 -14.60
C PRO A 62 4.99 14.86 -14.96
N GLY A 63 5.98 14.94 -15.85
CA GLY A 63 6.59 16.18 -16.29
C GLY A 63 7.56 16.85 -15.30
N ALA A 64 7.84 16.23 -14.16
CA ALA A 64 8.89 16.71 -13.26
C ALA A 64 10.28 16.49 -13.87
N ALA A 65 11.26 17.31 -13.50
CA ALA A 65 12.63 17.18 -14.04
C ALA A 65 13.42 16.05 -13.35
N ASP A 66 13.14 15.82 -12.08
CA ASP A 66 13.88 14.89 -11.22
C ASP A 66 12.94 14.17 -10.25
N TRP A 67 13.48 13.18 -9.54
CA TRP A 67 12.81 12.53 -8.41
C TRP A 67 12.52 13.53 -7.30
N GLY A 68 11.29 13.52 -6.80
CA GLY A 68 10.83 14.37 -5.71
C GLY A 68 10.93 13.73 -4.34
N ASP A 69 10.09 14.19 -3.41
CA ASP A 69 9.99 13.68 -2.06
C ASP A 69 9.51 12.23 -2.03
N GLN A 70 9.71 11.59 -0.88
CA GLN A 70 9.17 10.25 -0.65
C GLN A 70 7.64 10.25 -0.70
N PHE A 71 7.09 9.37 -1.49
CA PHE A 71 5.71 8.95 -1.41
C PHE A 71 5.53 8.05 -0.20
N VAL A 72 4.45 8.22 0.54
CA VAL A 72 4.08 7.38 1.69
C VAL A 72 2.63 6.94 1.50
N LEU A 73 2.41 5.68 1.13
CA LEU A 73 1.06 5.16 0.83
C LEU A 73 0.08 5.41 1.98
N TYR A 74 0.53 5.21 3.22
CA TYR A 74 -0.34 5.33 4.38
C TYR A 74 -0.85 6.75 4.64
N ASP A 75 -0.17 7.78 4.15
CA ASP A 75 -0.61 9.17 4.23
C ASP A 75 -1.70 9.50 3.21
N GLU A 76 -1.83 8.66 2.16
CA GLU A 76 -2.81 8.80 1.09
C GLU A 76 -4.15 8.11 1.39
N LEU A 77 -4.17 7.18 2.34
CA LEU A 77 -5.32 6.30 2.60
C LEU A 77 -6.38 6.97 3.48
N ASN A 78 -7.64 6.67 3.18
CA ASN A 78 -8.76 6.96 4.10
C ASN A 78 -9.01 5.75 5.00
N ARG A 79 -8.32 5.70 6.15
CA ARG A 79 -8.40 4.58 7.10
C ARG A 79 -9.78 4.30 7.67
N ASP A 80 -10.64 5.32 7.69
CA ASP A 80 -12.00 5.23 8.23
C ASP A 80 -13.03 4.84 7.15
N TRP A 81 -12.59 4.68 5.89
CA TRP A 81 -13.47 4.30 4.79
C TRP A 81 -14.13 2.95 5.03
N VAL A 82 -15.43 2.89 4.77
CA VAL A 82 -16.23 1.65 4.78
C VAL A 82 -16.86 1.42 3.40
N GLU A 83 -17.12 0.15 3.09
CA GLU A 83 -17.70 -0.24 1.82
C GLU A 83 -19.03 0.50 1.54
N GLY A 84 -19.17 1.03 0.32
CA GLY A 84 -20.33 1.81 -0.10
C GLY A 84 -20.14 3.33 0.02
N GLU A 85 -19.08 3.80 0.66
CA GLU A 85 -18.73 5.23 0.69
C GLU A 85 -17.89 5.62 -0.53
N ALA A 86 -17.92 6.92 -0.87
CA ALA A 86 -17.00 7.46 -1.85
C ALA A 86 -15.55 7.43 -1.33
N GLY A 87 -14.61 7.04 -2.17
CA GLY A 87 -13.20 6.98 -1.82
C GLY A 87 -12.32 6.69 -3.03
N SER A 88 -11.05 7.07 -2.95
CA SER A 88 -10.09 6.76 -4.00
C SER A 88 -9.56 5.34 -3.83
N TRP A 89 -9.74 4.51 -4.83
CA TRP A 89 -9.09 3.22 -4.94
C TRP A 89 -7.67 3.39 -5.48
N TYR A 90 -6.84 2.37 -5.35
CA TYR A 90 -5.46 2.41 -5.82
C TYR A 90 -5.17 1.19 -6.68
N VAL A 91 -4.52 1.41 -7.82
CA VAL A 91 -3.84 0.38 -8.61
C VAL A 91 -2.36 0.60 -8.43
N ILE A 92 -1.68 -0.35 -7.82
CA ILE A 92 -0.23 -0.35 -7.64
C ILE A 92 0.35 -1.39 -8.58
N GLN A 93 1.16 -0.95 -9.54
CA GLN A 93 1.83 -1.81 -10.50
C GLN A 93 3.33 -1.78 -10.29
N PHE A 94 3.97 -2.94 -10.23
CA PHE A 94 5.42 -3.09 -10.21
C PHE A 94 5.90 -3.48 -11.60
N ILE A 95 6.89 -2.75 -12.10
CA ILE A 95 7.51 -2.98 -13.40
C ILE A 95 9.04 -3.02 -13.29
N ASP A 96 9.66 -3.77 -14.20
CA ASP A 96 11.06 -3.62 -14.54
C ASP A 96 11.09 -3.08 -15.98
N THR A 97 11.83 -2.02 -16.24
CA THR A 97 11.83 -1.33 -17.54
C THR A 97 12.40 -2.20 -18.67
N ASP A 98 13.22 -3.19 -18.31
CA ASP A 98 13.74 -4.20 -19.25
C ASP A 98 12.71 -5.32 -19.55
N CYS A 99 11.61 -5.42 -18.78
CA CYS A 99 10.61 -6.44 -18.94
C CYS A 99 9.75 -6.23 -20.20
N GLY A 100 9.80 -7.16 -21.14
CA GLY A 100 9.04 -7.11 -22.38
C GLY A 100 7.51 -7.13 -22.20
N HIS A 101 7.00 -7.77 -21.14
CA HIS A 101 5.58 -7.78 -20.81
C HIS A 101 5.14 -6.42 -20.23
N CYS A 102 5.96 -5.78 -19.36
CA CYS A 102 5.69 -4.43 -18.87
C CYS A 102 5.66 -3.41 -20.00
N TRP A 103 6.57 -3.58 -20.97
CA TRP A 103 6.62 -2.76 -22.18
C TRP A 103 5.32 -2.85 -22.98
N THR A 104 4.79 -4.06 -23.17
CA THR A 104 3.56 -4.28 -23.94
C THR A 104 2.32 -3.80 -23.18
N GLU A 105 2.26 -4.04 -21.87
CA GLU A 105 1.12 -3.66 -21.01
C GLU A 105 1.00 -2.14 -20.83
N ALA A 106 2.05 -1.38 -21.09
CA ALA A 106 2.06 0.06 -20.89
C ALA A 106 0.95 0.81 -21.65
N GLU A 107 0.57 0.34 -22.84
CA GLU A 107 -0.56 0.90 -23.59
C GLU A 107 -1.90 0.61 -22.90
N ASP A 108 -2.10 -0.61 -22.42
CA ASP A 108 -3.31 -1.00 -21.69
C ASP A 108 -3.46 -0.20 -20.40
N MET A 109 -2.36 0.07 -19.71
CA MET A 109 -2.35 0.91 -18.50
C MET A 109 -2.76 2.35 -18.81
N SER A 110 -2.31 2.94 -19.92
CA SER A 110 -2.75 4.26 -20.37
C SER A 110 -4.26 4.28 -20.64
N ILE A 111 -4.76 3.29 -21.34
CA ILE A 111 -6.20 3.17 -21.68
C ILE A 111 -7.04 3.02 -20.41
N MET A 112 -6.61 2.16 -19.49
CA MET A 112 -7.31 1.98 -18.20
C MET A 112 -7.32 3.26 -17.38
N HIS A 113 -6.18 3.95 -17.28
CA HIS A 113 -6.10 5.22 -16.57
C HIS A 113 -7.03 6.28 -17.16
N ASP A 114 -7.12 6.37 -18.48
CA ASP A 114 -8.03 7.33 -19.15
C ASP A 114 -9.51 7.04 -18.83
N GLN A 115 -9.86 5.79 -18.61
CA GLN A 115 -11.23 5.39 -18.31
C GLN A 115 -11.63 5.62 -16.85
N ILE A 116 -10.74 5.36 -15.90
CA ILE A 116 -11.10 5.30 -14.48
C ILE A 116 -10.18 6.14 -13.56
N GLY A 117 -9.16 6.82 -14.08
CA GLY A 117 -8.21 7.62 -13.30
C GLY A 117 -8.82 8.76 -12.49
N SER A 118 -10.10 9.09 -12.75
CA SER A 118 -10.83 10.11 -11.98
C SER A 118 -11.22 9.65 -10.56
N TYR A 119 -11.29 8.33 -10.31
CA TYR A 119 -11.67 7.75 -9.02
C TYR A 119 -10.74 6.60 -8.59
N VAL A 120 -9.80 6.19 -9.43
CA VAL A 120 -8.75 5.22 -9.13
C VAL A 120 -7.40 5.91 -9.29
N LYS A 121 -6.59 5.92 -8.24
CA LYS A 121 -5.22 6.42 -8.29
C LYS A 121 -4.29 5.30 -8.81
N PHE A 122 -3.56 5.60 -9.86
CA PHE A 122 -2.54 4.71 -10.40
C PHE A 122 -1.18 5.08 -9.80
N ILE A 123 -0.41 4.07 -9.42
CA ILE A 123 0.96 4.19 -8.93
C ILE A 123 1.78 3.09 -9.59
N THR A 124 2.88 3.45 -10.22
CA THR A 124 3.81 2.47 -10.79
C THR A 124 5.12 2.50 -10.02
N VAL A 125 5.58 1.33 -9.59
CA VAL A 125 6.84 1.14 -8.87
C VAL A 125 7.86 0.53 -9.82
N GLY A 126 8.88 1.28 -10.17
CA GLY A 126 10.02 0.80 -10.95
C GLY A 126 10.97 0.03 -10.05
N ILE A 127 11.16 -1.24 -10.33
CA ILE A 127 12.04 -2.16 -9.59
C ILE A 127 13.12 -2.74 -10.49
N SER A 128 14.13 -3.35 -9.88
CA SER A 128 15.05 -4.25 -10.58
C SER A 128 14.80 -5.70 -10.15
N LEU A 129 14.60 -6.58 -11.14
CA LEU A 129 14.53 -8.03 -10.88
C LEU A 129 15.91 -8.67 -10.70
N GLY A 130 16.98 -7.95 -11.01
CA GLY A 130 18.36 -8.48 -10.91
C GLY A 130 18.65 -9.57 -11.93
N ILE A 131 17.95 -9.60 -13.06
CA ILE A 131 18.17 -10.57 -14.13
C ILE A 131 19.46 -10.21 -14.89
N PRO A 132 20.39 -11.16 -15.14
CA PRO A 132 21.59 -10.87 -15.90
C PRO A 132 21.31 -10.24 -17.27
N GLY A 133 21.90 -9.10 -17.53
CA GLY A 133 21.73 -8.33 -18.75
C GLY A 133 20.61 -7.29 -18.70
N TRP A 134 19.89 -7.20 -17.61
CA TRP A 134 18.95 -6.12 -17.31
C TRP A 134 19.64 -5.05 -16.47
N SER A 135 19.36 -3.79 -16.72
CA SER A 135 20.07 -2.66 -16.12
C SER A 135 19.17 -1.48 -15.78
N THR A 136 17.95 -1.76 -15.32
CA THR A 136 16.99 -0.73 -14.91
C THR A 136 17.65 0.31 -14.00
N SER A 137 17.47 1.59 -14.32
CA SER A 137 18.02 2.73 -13.58
C SER A 137 16.91 3.76 -13.25
N PRO A 138 17.15 4.66 -12.28
CA PRO A 138 16.18 5.72 -11.98
C PRO A 138 15.82 6.59 -13.19
N ASP A 139 16.82 6.95 -14.01
CA ASP A 139 16.60 7.77 -15.22
C ASP A 139 15.80 7.00 -16.27
N GLU A 140 16.03 5.71 -16.38
CA GLU A 140 15.28 4.83 -17.29
C GLU A 140 13.82 4.69 -16.86
N ILE A 141 13.54 4.64 -15.56
CA ILE A 141 12.17 4.61 -15.02
C ILE A 141 11.43 5.92 -15.40
N ILE A 142 12.09 7.07 -15.24
CA ILE A 142 11.52 8.37 -15.68
C ILE A 142 11.26 8.33 -17.19
N ALA A 143 12.24 7.88 -17.97
CA ALA A 143 12.08 7.80 -19.42
C ALA A 143 10.99 6.84 -19.86
N PHE A 144 10.80 5.73 -19.15
CA PHE A 144 9.68 4.80 -19.38
C PHE A 144 8.33 5.47 -19.08
N GLN A 145 8.20 6.20 -17.96
CA GLN A 145 7.00 6.97 -17.61
C GLN A 145 6.67 8.01 -18.67
N GLU A 146 7.65 8.89 -18.96
CA GLU A 146 7.50 10.05 -19.86
C GLU A 146 7.52 9.68 -21.35
N ARG A 147 7.83 8.42 -21.68
CA ARG A 147 8.06 7.98 -23.05
C ARG A 147 9.09 8.88 -23.76
N SER A 148 10.15 9.19 -23.05
CA SER A 148 11.20 10.12 -23.49
C SER A 148 12.41 9.39 -24.07
N ASP A 149 13.33 10.15 -24.67
CA ASP A 149 14.52 9.63 -25.35
C ASP A 149 15.55 9.10 -24.35
N TYR A 150 15.65 7.80 -24.24
CA TYR A 150 16.60 7.09 -23.39
C TYR A 150 16.80 5.66 -23.93
N ASP A 151 18.04 5.27 -24.19
CA ASP A 151 18.36 3.92 -24.62
C ASP A 151 18.56 3.00 -23.41
N GLY A 152 17.80 1.91 -23.34
CA GLY A 152 17.90 0.95 -22.21
C GLY A 152 16.64 0.10 -22.02
N CYS A 153 15.48 0.66 -22.26
CA CYS A 153 14.20 -0.04 -22.07
C CYS A 153 14.09 -1.32 -22.91
N ASN A 154 13.46 -2.34 -22.35
CA ASN A 154 13.09 -3.59 -23.04
C ASN A 154 14.26 -4.19 -23.86
N GLY A 155 15.37 -4.45 -23.20
CA GLY A 155 16.54 -5.06 -23.81
C GLY A 155 17.32 -4.13 -24.74
N GLY A 156 17.38 -2.84 -24.41
CA GLY A 156 18.17 -1.84 -25.13
C GLY A 156 17.38 -1.05 -26.18
N LYS A 157 16.06 -1.11 -26.17
CA LYS A 157 15.22 -0.23 -26.99
C LYS A 157 15.20 1.19 -26.43
N ASN A 158 14.95 2.16 -27.29
CA ASN A 158 14.71 3.52 -26.83
C ASN A 158 13.32 3.64 -26.18
N CYS A 159 13.25 4.19 -24.96
CA CYS A 159 12.02 4.30 -24.18
C CYS A 159 10.93 5.14 -24.86
N ASN A 160 11.29 6.06 -25.77
CA ASN A 160 10.33 6.83 -26.56
C ASN A 160 9.53 5.97 -27.57
N THR A 161 9.98 4.74 -27.85
CA THR A 161 9.27 3.79 -28.72
C THR A 161 8.31 2.87 -27.96
N ARG A 162 8.19 3.06 -26.65
CA ARG A 162 7.24 2.31 -25.81
C ARG A 162 5.80 2.48 -26.36
N PRO A 163 4.99 1.42 -26.41
CA PRO A 163 3.56 1.50 -26.78
C PRO A 163 2.78 2.42 -25.82
N GLY A 164 1.66 2.95 -26.28
CA GLY A 164 0.78 3.82 -25.51
C GLY A 164 1.32 5.25 -25.36
N GLU A 165 0.61 6.06 -24.60
CA GLU A 165 0.99 7.45 -24.30
C GLU A 165 1.93 7.54 -23.09
N ALA A 166 2.53 8.72 -22.85
CA ALA A 166 3.22 9.01 -21.60
C ALA A 166 2.26 8.82 -20.42
N HIS A 167 2.76 8.23 -19.35
CA HIS A 167 1.91 7.93 -18.19
C HIS A 167 1.73 9.17 -17.31
N SER A 168 0.49 9.59 -17.11
CA SER A 168 0.13 10.81 -16.38
C SER A 168 -0.15 10.59 -14.89
N TRP A 169 0.47 9.57 -14.28
CA TRP A 169 0.37 9.24 -12.86
C TRP A 169 1.75 9.06 -12.24
N THR A 170 1.79 9.01 -10.90
CA THR A 170 3.02 8.94 -10.11
C THR A 170 3.78 7.63 -10.32
N TYR A 171 5.07 7.76 -10.52
CA TYR A 171 6.03 6.67 -10.50
C TYR A 171 6.88 6.70 -9.23
N LEU A 172 7.29 5.53 -8.76
CA LEU A 172 8.14 5.36 -7.59
C LEU A 172 9.41 4.60 -7.96
N ASN A 173 10.51 4.94 -7.29
CA ASN A 173 11.80 4.30 -7.50
C ASN A 173 12.11 3.34 -6.36
N ASP A 174 12.07 2.05 -6.64
CA ASP A 174 12.45 0.96 -5.72
C ASP A 174 13.55 0.08 -6.33
N ILE A 175 14.58 0.72 -6.90
CA ILE A 175 15.73 -0.01 -7.47
C ILE A 175 16.49 -0.80 -6.41
N ASP A 176 16.50 -0.34 -5.15
CA ASP A 176 17.12 -1.06 -4.03
C ASP A 176 16.31 -2.31 -3.61
N GLY A 177 15.06 -2.43 -4.02
CA GLY A 177 14.20 -3.60 -3.85
C GLY A 177 13.62 -3.76 -2.45
N SER A 178 13.58 -2.70 -1.63
CA SER A 178 12.97 -2.73 -0.30
C SER A 178 11.47 -3.00 -0.41
N GLU A 179 10.77 -2.24 -1.24
CA GLU A 179 9.33 -2.38 -1.46
C GLU A 179 8.99 -3.67 -2.20
N LYS A 180 9.79 -4.02 -3.23
CA LYS A 180 9.66 -5.31 -3.92
C LYS A 180 9.64 -6.49 -2.95
N SER A 181 10.50 -6.45 -1.93
CA SER A 181 10.60 -7.49 -0.90
C SER A 181 9.40 -7.50 0.04
N GLU A 182 8.97 -6.33 0.53
CA GLU A 182 7.82 -6.16 1.43
C GLU A 182 6.50 -6.59 0.76
N TRP A 183 6.37 -6.30 -0.55
CA TRP A 183 5.20 -6.62 -1.36
C TRP A 183 5.26 -8.01 -2.01
N GLU A 184 6.28 -8.81 -1.69
CA GLU A 184 6.50 -10.18 -2.17
C GLU A 184 6.50 -10.28 -3.73
N VAL A 185 7.01 -9.26 -4.41
CA VAL A 185 7.03 -9.20 -5.88
C VAL A 185 8.19 -10.04 -6.42
N SER A 186 7.88 -11.12 -7.11
CA SER A 186 8.86 -12.05 -7.68
C SER A 186 9.01 -11.97 -9.20
N SER A 187 8.08 -11.31 -9.87
CA SER A 187 8.06 -11.15 -11.35
C SER A 187 7.34 -9.87 -11.73
N THR A 188 7.56 -9.40 -12.96
CA THR A 188 6.87 -8.25 -13.53
C THR A 188 6.25 -8.58 -14.89
N PRO A 189 5.16 -7.88 -15.30
CA PRO A 189 4.42 -6.94 -14.49
C PRO A 189 3.73 -7.63 -13.31
N PHE A 190 3.55 -6.92 -12.21
CA PHE A 190 2.80 -7.38 -11.04
C PHE A 190 1.88 -6.26 -10.58
N ALA A 191 0.64 -6.56 -10.24
CA ALA A 191 -0.32 -5.55 -9.86
C ALA A 191 -1.16 -5.95 -8.64
N ILE A 192 -1.52 -4.94 -7.84
CA ILE A 192 -2.40 -5.05 -6.69
C ILE A 192 -3.42 -3.92 -6.75
N ILE A 193 -4.68 -4.22 -6.39
CA ILE A 193 -5.73 -3.22 -6.24
C ILE A 193 -6.05 -3.07 -4.76
N LEU A 194 -6.06 -1.82 -4.27
CA LEU A 194 -6.40 -1.50 -2.89
C LEU A 194 -7.72 -0.75 -2.81
N GLN A 195 -8.48 -1.06 -1.77
CA GLN A 195 -9.59 -0.24 -1.30
C GLN A 195 -9.09 1.11 -0.76
N PRO A 196 -9.96 2.13 -0.62
CA PRO A 196 -9.56 3.43 -0.09
C PRO A 196 -8.93 3.40 1.31
N ASN A 197 -9.25 2.39 2.13
CA ASN A 197 -8.65 2.20 3.47
C ASN A 197 -7.33 1.41 3.45
N GLY A 198 -6.86 1.00 2.27
CA GLY A 198 -5.62 0.27 2.09
C GLY A 198 -5.74 -1.25 2.20
N VAL A 199 -6.96 -1.79 2.36
CA VAL A 199 -7.15 -3.24 2.30
C VAL A 199 -6.96 -3.73 0.88
N VAL A 200 -6.21 -4.81 0.70
CA VAL A 200 -5.98 -5.45 -0.60
C VAL A 200 -7.29 -6.07 -1.09
N ALA A 201 -7.81 -5.55 -2.19
CA ALA A 201 -9.03 -6.05 -2.84
C ALA A 201 -8.73 -7.13 -3.88
N TRP A 202 -7.56 -7.05 -4.52
CA TRP A 202 -7.09 -8.01 -5.50
C TRP A 202 -5.57 -8.00 -5.57
N ASN A 203 -4.97 -9.18 -5.71
CA ASN A 203 -3.54 -9.37 -5.85
C ASN A 203 -3.24 -10.35 -6.99
N MET A 204 -2.55 -9.89 -8.03
CA MET A 204 -2.20 -10.70 -9.20
C MET A 204 -1.54 -12.04 -8.85
N GLY A 205 -0.71 -12.08 -7.81
CA GLY A 205 -0.01 -13.29 -7.37
C GLY A 205 -0.91 -14.36 -6.76
N GLN A 206 -2.19 -14.06 -6.48
CA GLN A 206 -3.17 -14.99 -5.92
C GLN A 206 -4.15 -15.52 -6.98
N HIS A 207 -4.00 -15.11 -8.26
CA HIS A 207 -4.86 -15.49 -9.36
C HIS A 207 -4.08 -16.18 -10.46
N GLU A 208 -4.77 -17.10 -11.15
CA GLU A 208 -4.18 -17.80 -12.29
C GLU A 208 -4.25 -16.92 -13.56
N PRO A 209 -3.26 -16.99 -14.47
CA PRO A 209 -3.23 -16.15 -15.68
C PRO A 209 -4.49 -16.24 -16.55
N GLN A 210 -5.18 -17.40 -16.57
CA GLN A 210 -6.42 -17.61 -17.32
C GLN A 210 -7.63 -16.87 -16.75
N GLU A 211 -7.52 -16.27 -15.55
CA GLU A 211 -8.58 -15.44 -14.94
C GLU A 211 -8.62 -14.02 -15.53
N GLY A 212 -7.69 -13.69 -16.45
CA GLY A 212 -7.72 -12.48 -17.27
C GLY A 212 -6.95 -11.29 -16.70
N GLY A 213 -6.21 -11.46 -15.58
CA GLY A 213 -5.29 -10.48 -15.03
C GLY A 213 -5.93 -9.16 -14.58
N LEU A 214 -5.12 -8.10 -14.53
CA LEU A 214 -5.51 -6.77 -14.04
C LEU A 214 -6.74 -6.19 -14.78
N PRO A 215 -6.85 -6.21 -16.13
CA PRO A 215 -8.03 -5.65 -16.82
C PRO A 215 -9.34 -6.32 -16.39
N THR A 216 -9.34 -7.63 -16.20
CA THR A 216 -10.53 -8.36 -15.75
C THR A 216 -10.86 -8.02 -14.29
N ALA A 217 -9.87 -7.96 -13.41
CA ALA A 217 -10.07 -7.57 -12.02
C ALA A 217 -10.68 -6.15 -11.92
N MET A 218 -10.15 -5.21 -12.69
CA MET A 218 -10.67 -3.84 -12.74
C MET A 218 -12.10 -3.79 -13.27
N ASN A 219 -12.41 -4.54 -14.33
CA ASN A 219 -13.79 -4.62 -14.85
C ASN A 219 -14.75 -5.21 -13.82
N ASN A 220 -14.33 -6.21 -13.05
CA ASN A 220 -15.15 -6.83 -12.00
C ASN A 220 -15.40 -5.88 -10.83
N LEU A 221 -14.39 -5.10 -10.43
CA LEU A 221 -14.50 -4.18 -9.29
C LEU A 221 -15.19 -2.85 -9.66
N PHE A 222 -15.00 -2.36 -10.89
CA PHE A 222 -15.42 -1.01 -11.29
C PHE A 222 -16.41 -1.01 -12.47
N GLY A 223 -16.50 -2.07 -13.27
CA GLY A 223 -17.34 -2.15 -14.46
C GLY A 223 -18.84 -2.42 -14.21
N GLY A 224 -19.24 -2.71 -12.97
CA GLY A 224 -20.62 -3.05 -12.58
C GLY A 224 -21.55 -1.85 -12.30
N GLY A 225 -21.15 -0.65 -12.64
CA GLY A 225 -21.92 0.58 -12.41
C GLY A 225 -22.74 1.03 -13.61
N ASN A 226 -23.66 0.21 -14.12
CA ASN A 226 -24.74 0.62 -15.02
C ASN A 226 -26.07 0.11 -14.53
#